data_7c47d5c36284196df5f8df045e28ab91
#
_entry.id   7c47d5c36284196df5f8df045e28ab91
#
_cell.length_a   1.000
_cell.length_b   1.000
_cell.length_c   1.000
_cell.angle_alpha   90.00
_cell.angle_beta   90.00
_cell.angle_gamma   90.00
#
_symmetry.space_group_name_H-M   'P 1'
#
loop_
_entity.id
_entity.type
_entity.pdbx_description
1 polymer ?
#
loop_
_entity_poly.entity_id
_entity_poly.type
_entity_poly.pdbx_seq_one_letter_code
_entity_poly.pdbx_strand_id
1 'polypeptide(L)'
;MIELFSEIAEVVVLLVLFSTLLIGSYSDIKKREVDRILFLPLMVLALLVNVLLFKLYAISLFSSVLFLCLFFSYNTKLYALITASTIVLGLVAIFIFEPSQMITWSLESLFSLLVLGEILFGVGDIKAIVSVIFSTIFLPFNLLRDSVLIPFSFVFTINLGLVSVAAMFWGFYSLYKLSGTIGMRASAENIKDINPVIFHTFEYRENKYIRYNIPFIEFILFATIITFIGVKFQVPF
;
A
#
# COMPACT_ATOMS: atom_id res chain seq x y z
N MET A 1 -26.78 -17.62 11.00
CA MET A 1 -26.34 -18.06 9.65
C MET A 1 -25.62 -16.93 8.90
N ILE A 2 -26.16 -15.71 8.84
CA ILE A 2 -25.52 -14.54 8.18
C ILE A 2 -24.20 -14.16 8.87
N GLU A 3 -24.14 -14.15 10.20
CA GLU A 3 -22.92 -13.85 10.98
C GLU A 3 -21.80 -14.86 10.70
N LEU A 4 -22.10 -16.15 10.70
CA LEU A 4 -21.10 -17.17 10.36
C LEU A 4 -20.57 -17.00 8.93
N PHE A 5 -21.44 -16.57 8.01
CA PHE A 5 -21.04 -16.34 6.62
C PHE A 5 -20.15 -15.10 6.47
N SER A 6 -20.39 -14.05 7.26
CA SER A 6 -19.49 -12.86 7.27
C SER A 6 -18.14 -13.20 7.86
N GLU A 7 -18.07 -13.93 8.97
CA GLU A 7 -16.79 -14.36 9.57
C GLU A 7 -15.95 -15.22 8.61
N ILE A 8 -16.59 -16.16 7.91
CA ILE A 8 -15.89 -16.98 6.91
C ILE A 8 -15.36 -16.11 5.77
N ALA A 9 -16.18 -15.17 5.27
CA ALA A 9 -15.79 -14.28 4.19
C ALA A 9 -14.61 -13.37 4.59
N GLU A 10 -14.60 -12.84 5.81
CA GLU A 10 -13.48 -12.07 6.37
C GLU A 10 -12.19 -12.91 6.39
N VAL A 11 -12.26 -14.12 6.90
CA VAL A 11 -11.11 -15.03 6.93
C VAL A 11 -10.60 -15.31 5.51
N VAL A 12 -11.48 -15.53 4.55
CA VAL A 12 -11.10 -15.79 3.15
C VAL A 12 -10.41 -14.56 2.55
N VAL A 13 -10.94 -13.34 2.75
CA VAL A 13 -10.31 -12.10 2.27
C VAL A 13 -8.91 -11.95 2.88
N LEU A 14 -8.77 -12.18 4.18
CA LEU A 14 -7.47 -12.08 4.87
C LEU A 14 -6.48 -13.12 4.36
N LEU A 15 -6.90 -14.36 4.14
CA LEU A 15 -6.04 -15.40 3.58
C LEU A 15 -5.56 -15.02 2.18
N VAL A 16 -6.44 -14.50 1.32
CA VAL A 16 -6.08 -14.04 -0.02
C VAL A 16 -5.15 -12.82 0.07
N LEU A 17 -5.41 -11.87 0.97
CA LEU A 17 -4.56 -10.72 1.22
C LEU A 17 -3.14 -11.13 1.58
N PHE A 18 -2.98 -11.95 2.63
CA PHE A 18 -1.65 -12.40 3.06
C PHE A 18 -0.94 -13.23 1.99
N SER A 19 -1.65 -14.11 1.29
CA SER A 19 -1.07 -14.88 0.19
C SER A 19 -0.58 -13.97 -0.95
N THR A 20 -1.37 -12.97 -1.32
CA THR A 20 -1.02 -11.98 -2.35
C THR A 20 0.21 -11.18 -1.95
N LEU A 21 0.26 -10.69 -0.69
CA LEU A 21 1.41 -9.94 -0.18
C LEU A 21 2.67 -10.82 -0.08
N LEU A 22 2.56 -12.09 0.33
CA LEU A 22 3.68 -13.02 0.37
C LEU A 22 4.26 -13.29 -1.02
N ILE A 23 3.41 -13.54 -2.01
CA ILE A 23 3.83 -13.75 -3.40
C ILE A 23 4.47 -12.48 -3.97
N GLY A 24 3.84 -11.32 -3.71
CA GLY A 24 4.36 -10.01 -4.11
C GLY A 24 5.71 -9.71 -3.48
N SER A 25 5.86 -9.93 -2.17
CA SER A 25 7.09 -9.76 -1.42
C SER A 25 8.22 -10.65 -1.96
N TYR A 26 7.95 -11.94 -2.22
CA TYR A 26 8.93 -12.84 -2.82
C TYR A 26 9.37 -12.37 -4.22
N SER A 27 8.44 -11.91 -5.05
CA SER A 27 8.74 -11.37 -6.37
C SER A 27 9.55 -10.08 -6.29
N ASP A 28 9.18 -9.18 -5.36
CA ASP A 28 9.87 -7.91 -5.13
C ASP A 28 11.30 -8.11 -4.65
N ILE A 29 11.54 -9.02 -3.71
CA ILE A 29 12.89 -9.36 -3.23
C ILE A 29 13.75 -9.91 -4.36
N LYS A 30 13.18 -10.79 -5.19
CA LYS A 30 13.94 -11.52 -6.22
C LYS A 30 14.18 -10.71 -7.48
N LYS A 31 13.16 -9.98 -7.95
CA LYS A 31 13.18 -9.31 -9.27
C LYS A 31 13.08 -7.79 -9.17
N ARG A 32 12.72 -7.23 -8.01
CA ARG A 32 12.36 -5.83 -7.80
C ARG A 32 11.21 -5.37 -8.69
N GLU A 33 10.39 -6.31 -9.09
CA GLU A 33 9.20 -6.09 -9.91
C GLU A 33 8.07 -6.99 -9.41
N VAL A 34 6.88 -6.43 -9.32
CA VAL A 34 5.68 -7.17 -8.96
C VAL A 34 4.68 -7.08 -10.08
N ASP A 35 4.13 -8.22 -10.46
CA ASP A 35 3.14 -8.28 -11.54
C ASP A 35 1.91 -7.44 -11.16
N ARG A 36 1.49 -6.61 -12.10
CA ARG A 36 0.36 -5.70 -11.94
C ARG A 36 -0.95 -6.44 -11.67
N ILE A 37 -1.09 -7.66 -12.19
CA ILE A 37 -2.31 -8.47 -12.10
C ILE A 37 -2.43 -9.15 -10.73
N LEU A 38 -1.34 -9.26 -9.97
CA LEU A 38 -1.30 -9.98 -8.69
C LEU A 38 -2.38 -9.51 -7.70
N PHE A 39 -2.66 -8.20 -7.65
CA PHE A 39 -3.63 -7.63 -6.70
C PHE A 39 -5.08 -7.66 -7.20
N LEU A 40 -5.33 -7.99 -8.47
CA LEU A 40 -6.68 -7.97 -9.06
C LEU A 40 -7.63 -8.97 -8.41
N PRO A 41 -7.27 -10.25 -8.17
CA PRO A 41 -8.16 -11.20 -7.51
C PRO A 41 -8.57 -10.75 -6.10
N LEU A 42 -7.62 -10.18 -5.35
CA LEU A 42 -7.89 -9.63 -4.01
C LEU A 42 -8.92 -8.49 -4.08
N MET A 43 -8.75 -7.57 -5.04
CA MET A 43 -9.66 -6.43 -5.20
C MET A 43 -11.07 -6.87 -5.58
N VAL A 44 -11.21 -7.85 -6.48
CA VAL A 44 -12.52 -8.39 -6.87
C VAL A 44 -13.19 -9.07 -5.68
N LEU A 45 -12.45 -9.87 -4.92
CA LEU A 45 -12.99 -10.54 -3.74
C LEU A 45 -13.41 -9.53 -2.68
N ALA A 46 -12.55 -8.55 -2.37
CA ALA A 46 -12.85 -7.50 -1.41
C ALA A 46 -14.08 -6.67 -1.83
N LEU A 47 -14.20 -6.32 -3.11
CA LEU A 47 -15.37 -5.65 -3.66
C LEU A 47 -16.66 -6.44 -3.40
N LEU A 48 -16.65 -7.74 -3.72
CA LEU A 48 -17.81 -8.59 -3.50
C LEU A 48 -18.19 -8.67 -2.02
N VAL A 49 -17.22 -8.85 -1.13
CA VAL A 49 -17.47 -8.95 0.32
C VAL A 49 -17.97 -7.62 0.87
N ASN A 50 -17.34 -6.49 0.54
CA ASN A 50 -17.72 -5.17 1.01
C ASN A 50 -19.14 -4.78 0.55
N VAL A 51 -19.49 -5.10 -0.70
CA VAL A 51 -20.82 -4.77 -1.25
C VAL A 51 -21.91 -5.72 -0.73
N LEU A 52 -21.66 -7.04 -0.78
CA LEU A 52 -22.72 -8.02 -0.51
C LEU A 52 -22.95 -8.24 0.99
N LEU A 53 -21.89 -8.22 1.79
CA LEU A 53 -21.99 -8.53 3.23
C LEU A 53 -22.06 -7.26 4.08
N PHE A 54 -21.18 -6.28 3.80
CA PHE A 54 -21.08 -5.07 4.64
C PHE A 54 -21.88 -3.89 4.10
N LYS A 55 -22.45 -3.99 2.88
CA LYS A 55 -23.26 -2.94 2.23
C LYS A 55 -22.53 -1.60 2.09
N LEU A 56 -21.21 -1.64 1.95
CA LEU A 56 -20.33 -0.48 1.78
C LEU A 56 -20.26 -0.11 0.29
N TYR A 57 -21.35 0.47 -0.24
CA TYR A 57 -21.50 0.69 -1.68
C TYR A 57 -20.64 1.86 -2.20
N ALA A 58 -20.68 3.00 -1.50
CA ALA A 58 -20.02 4.22 -1.96
C ALA A 58 -18.50 4.04 -1.95
N ILE A 59 -17.90 3.67 -0.80
CA ILE A 59 -16.48 3.47 -0.74
C ILE A 59 -16.02 2.36 -1.70
N SER A 60 -16.76 1.27 -1.81
CA SER A 60 -16.41 0.16 -2.70
C SER A 60 -16.38 0.56 -4.16
N LEU A 61 -17.34 1.38 -4.60
CA LEU A 61 -17.37 1.90 -5.97
C LEU A 61 -16.17 2.80 -6.24
N PHE A 62 -15.95 3.80 -5.40
CA PHE A 62 -14.90 4.80 -5.64
C PHE A 62 -13.50 4.22 -5.47
N SER A 63 -13.26 3.34 -4.48
CA SER A 63 -11.97 2.63 -4.32
C SER A 63 -11.67 1.74 -5.52
N SER A 64 -12.68 1.06 -6.07
CA SER A 64 -12.51 0.25 -7.29
C SER A 64 -12.12 1.11 -8.49
N VAL A 65 -12.70 2.30 -8.64
CA VAL A 65 -12.33 3.24 -9.71
C VAL A 65 -10.89 3.73 -9.51
N LEU A 66 -10.50 4.11 -8.29
CA LEU A 66 -9.12 4.52 -8.00
C LEU A 66 -8.12 3.39 -8.31
N PHE A 67 -8.44 2.16 -7.90
CA PHE A 67 -7.58 1.02 -8.19
C PHE A 67 -7.45 0.75 -9.69
N LEU A 68 -8.55 0.81 -10.46
CA LEU A 68 -8.53 0.68 -11.91
C LEU A 68 -7.72 1.79 -12.56
N CYS A 69 -7.82 3.03 -12.08
CA CYS A 69 -6.97 4.13 -12.57
C CYS A 69 -5.49 3.82 -12.41
N LEU A 70 -5.07 3.17 -11.31
CA LEU A 70 -3.69 2.73 -11.11
C LEU A 70 -3.22 1.69 -12.14
N PHE A 71 -4.13 0.90 -12.73
CA PHE A 71 -3.79 0.00 -13.84
C PHE A 71 -3.53 0.74 -15.16
N PHE A 72 -4.26 1.81 -15.42
CA PHE A 72 -4.22 2.57 -16.66
C PHE A 72 -3.40 3.85 -16.56
N SER A 73 -2.48 3.93 -15.59
CA SER A 73 -1.69 5.13 -15.27
C SER A 73 -0.66 5.57 -16.34
N TYR A 74 -0.71 5.02 -17.54
CA TYR A 74 0.22 5.36 -18.65
C TYR A 74 0.06 6.80 -19.16
N ASN A 75 -1.13 7.39 -19.05
CA ASN A 75 -1.39 8.77 -19.44
C ASN A 75 -1.55 9.62 -18.18
N THR A 76 -0.49 10.31 -17.79
CA THR A 76 -0.45 11.10 -16.54
C THR A 76 -1.53 12.17 -16.44
N LYS A 77 -1.90 12.84 -17.55
CA LYS A 77 -2.96 13.87 -17.55
C LYS A 77 -4.34 13.26 -17.36
N LEU A 78 -4.65 12.19 -18.10
CA LEU A 78 -5.94 11.50 -17.98
C LEU A 78 -6.06 10.84 -16.60
N TYR A 79 -4.99 10.20 -16.13
CA TYR A 79 -4.91 9.64 -14.79
C TYR A 79 -5.19 10.70 -13.72
N ALA A 80 -4.52 11.85 -13.78
CA ALA A 80 -4.70 12.96 -12.83
C ALA A 80 -6.15 13.47 -12.82
N LEU A 81 -6.75 13.64 -14.02
CA LEU A 81 -8.13 14.13 -14.13
C LEU A 81 -9.13 13.15 -13.53
N ILE A 82 -9.05 11.87 -13.90
CA ILE A 82 -9.98 10.84 -13.41
C ILE A 82 -9.79 10.65 -11.90
N THR A 83 -8.55 10.55 -11.43
CA THR A 83 -8.24 10.40 -10.00
C THR A 83 -8.77 11.58 -9.20
N ALA A 84 -8.50 12.81 -9.60
CA ALA A 84 -9.01 14.00 -8.92
C ALA A 84 -10.54 14.07 -8.90
N SER A 85 -11.20 13.78 -10.04
CA SER A 85 -12.66 13.73 -10.10
C SER A 85 -13.23 12.64 -9.20
N THR A 86 -12.64 11.45 -9.19
CA THR A 86 -13.06 10.33 -8.34
C THR A 86 -12.90 10.67 -6.86
N ILE A 87 -11.81 11.32 -6.47
CA ILE A 87 -11.57 11.75 -5.09
C ILE A 87 -12.64 12.74 -4.63
N VAL A 88 -12.93 13.76 -5.44
CA VAL A 88 -13.93 14.79 -5.08
C VAL A 88 -15.32 14.19 -4.99
N LEU A 89 -15.74 13.42 -6.00
CA LEU A 89 -17.06 12.79 -6.00
C LEU A 89 -17.19 11.76 -4.88
N GLY A 90 -16.14 10.96 -4.64
CA GLY A 90 -16.09 9.98 -3.55
C GLY A 90 -16.17 10.65 -2.19
N LEU A 91 -15.48 11.77 -1.98
CA LEU A 91 -15.53 12.53 -0.73
C LEU A 91 -16.97 12.97 -0.42
N VAL A 92 -17.68 13.52 -1.40
CA VAL A 92 -19.08 13.94 -1.23
C VAL A 92 -19.99 12.73 -0.97
N ALA A 93 -19.88 11.68 -1.77
CA ALA A 93 -20.74 10.51 -1.65
C ALA A 93 -20.51 9.76 -0.32
N ILE A 94 -19.25 9.54 0.07
CA ILE A 94 -18.92 8.84 1.31
C ILE A 94 -19.33 9.67 2.52
N PHE A 95 -19.13 11.00 2.47
CA PHE A 95 -19.60 11.89 3.54
C PHE A 95 -21.12 11.78 3.78
N ILE A 96 -21.90 11.65 2.70
CA ILE A 96 -23.35 11.57 2.80
C ILE A 96 -23.84 10.17 3.20
N PHE A 97 -23.28 9.12 2.58
CA PHE A 97 -23.83 7.76 2.70
C PHE A 97 -23.06 6.87 3.70
N GLU A 98 -21.76 7.08 3.86
CA GLU A 98 -20.85 6.22 4.66
C GLU A 98 -19.85 7.04 5.47
N PRO A 99 -20.29 7.99 6.34
CA PRO A 99 -19.40 8.93 7.02
C PRO A 99 -18.31 8.26 7.88
N SER A 100 -18.56 7.05 8.39
CA SER A 100 -17.59 6.27 9.14
C SER A 100 -16.36 5.86 8.30
N GLN A 101 -16.47 5.86 6.97
CA GLN A 101 -15.40 5.48 6.05
C GLN A 101 -14.56 6.68 5.55
N MET A 102 -14.82 7.89 6.03
CA MET A 102 -14.13 9.10 5.59
C MET A 102 -12.61 9.03 5.79
N ILE A 103 -12.15 8.47 6.91
CA ILE A 103 -10.71 8.32 7.18
C ILE A 103 -10.08 7.36 6.17
N THR A 104 -10.71 6.21 5.95
CA THR A 104 -10.23 5.20 4.99
C THR A 104 -10.16 5.78 3.59
N TRP A 105 -11.21 6.47 3.16
CA TRP A 105 -11.26 7.16 1.86
C TRP A 105 -10.16 8.22 1.71
N SER A 106 -9.94 9.02 2.75
CA SER A 106 -8.90 10.06 2.74
C SER A 106 -7.50 9.45 2.56
N LEU A 107 -7.22 8.32 3.21
CA LEU A 107 -5.95 7.61 3.08
C LEU A 107 -5.77 7.00 1.68
N GLU A 108 -6.78 6.33 1.13
CA GLU A 108 -6.73 5.81 -0.24
C GLU A 108 -6.49 6.92 -1.26
N SER A 109 -7.19 8.06 -1.09
CA SER A 109 -7.04 9.23 -1.92
C SER A 109 -5.63 9.81 -1.86
N LEU A 110 -5.07 9.93 -0.64
CA LEU A 110 -3.71 10.40 -0.43
C LEU A 110 -2.69 9.51 -1.14
N PHE A 111 -2.75 8.19 -0.94
CA PHE A 111 -1.83 7.27 -1.60
C PHE A 111 -1.98 7.30 -3.13
N SER A 112 -3.20 7.39 -3.64
CA SER A 112 -3.45 7.50 -5.08
C SER A 112 -2.87 8.79 -5.69
N LEU A 113 -2.87 9.89 -4.94
CA LEU A 113 -2.26 11.15 -5.37
C LEU A 113 -0.72 11.10 -5.34
N LEU A 114 -0.12 10.32 -4.44
CA LEU A 114 1.34 10.18 -4.38
C LEU A 114 1.94 9.59 -5.67
N VAL A 115 1.16 8.84 -6.46
CA VAL A 115 1.57 8.38 -7.79
C VAL A 115 1.88 9.54 -8.73
N LEU A 116 1.10 10.64 -8.64
CA LEU A 116 1.29 11.81 -9.51
C LEU A 116 2.59 12.55 -9.22
N GLY A 117 3.10 12.45 -8.00
CA GLY A 117 4.33 13.11 -7.57
C GLY A 117 5.60 12.32 -7.84
N GLU A 118 5.52 11.02 -8.19
CA GLU A 118 6.64 10.07 -8.32
C GLU A 118 7.64 10.12 -7.13
N ILE A 119 7.12 10.56 -5.94
CA ILE A 119 7.98 11.12 -4.90
C ILE A 119 8.63 10.03 -4.04
N LEU A 120 7.91 8.95 -3.71
CA LEU A 120 8.40 7.97 -2.73
C LEU A 120 8.16 6.51 -3.12
N PHE A 121 7.08 6.23 -3.83
CA PHE A 121 6.59 4.87 -4.08
C PHE A 121 6.43 4.60 -5.57
N GLY A 122 6.74 3.38 -5.97
CA GLY A 122 6.39 2.89 -7.30
C GLY A 122 4.87 2.67 -7.43
N VAL A 123 4.37 2.66 -8.66
CA VAL A 123 2.94 2.38 -8.92
C VAL A 123 2.53 1.01 -8.36
N GLY A 124 3.44 0.02 -8.37
CA GLY A 124 3.21 -1.30 -7.79
C GLY A 124 3.00 -1.25 -6.27
N ASP A 125 3.80 -0.44 -5.56
CA ASP A 125 3.71 -0.25 -4.12
C ASP A 125 2.38 0.40 -3.72
N ILE A 126 1.97 1.43 -4.46
CA ILE A 126 0.68 2.10 -4.22
C ILE A 126 -0.49 1.15 -4.45
N LYS A 127 -0.44 0.29 -5.48
CA LYS A 127 -1.47 -0.74 -5.68
C LYS A 127 -1.55 -1.69 -4.50
N ALA A 128 -0.42 -2.12 -3.96
CA ALA A 128 -0.39 -2.97 -2.78
C ALA A 128 -1.00 -2.26 -1.56
N ILE A 129 -0.62 -1.01 -1.30
CA ILE A 129 -1.16 -0.20 -0.19
C ILE A 129 -2.68 -0.04 -0.32
N VAL A 130 -3.16 0.40 -1.48
CA VAL A 130 -4.60 0.60 -1.74
C VAL A 130 -5.35 -0.73 -1.61
N SER A 131 -4.76 -1.85 -2.08
CA SER A 131 -5.37 -3.18 -1.94
C SER A 131 -5.49 -3.61 -0.47
N VAL A 132 -4.48 -3.33 0.37
CA VAL A 132 -4.55 -3.60 1.82
C VAL A 132 -5.66 -2.77 2.46
N ILE A 133 -5.68 -1.46 2.21
CA ILE A 133 -6.68 -0.56 2.79
C ILE A 133 -8.09 -1.00 2.38
N PHE A 134 -8.32 -1.25 1.09
CA PHE A 134 -9.62 -1.64 0.56
C PHE A 134 -10.09 -3.00 1.06
N SER A 135 -9.20 -3.99 1.12
CA SER A 135 -9.55 -5.34 1.57
C SER A 135 -9.79 -5.45 3.08
N THR A 136 -9.47 -4.41 3.84
CA THR A 136 -9.59 -4.37 5.31
C THR A 136 -10.55 -3.31 5.83
N ILE A 137 -11.35 -2.70 4.94
CA ILE A 137 -12.33 -1.65 5.29
C ILE A 137 -13.30 -2.11 6.39
N PHE A 138 -13.70 -3.38 6.37
CA PHE A 138 -14.64 -3.95 7.31
C PHE A 138 -14.04 -4.27 8.69
N LEU A 139 -12.71 -4.15 8.86
CA LEU A 139 -12.03 -4.41 10.14
C LEU A 139 -11.95 -3.14 10.99
N PRO A 140 -12.79 -2.98 12.02
CA PRO A 140 -12.63 -1.90 12.98
C PRO A 140 -11.47 -2.20 13.94
N PHE A 141 -10.78 -1.17 14.40
CA PHE A 141 -9.79 -1.25 15.46
C PHE A 141 -10.33 -0.61 16.74
N ASN A 142 -10.47 -1.38 17.81
CA ASN A 142 -10.85 -0.88 19.12
C ASN A 142 -9.60 -0.51 19.91
N LEU A 143 -9.17 0.76 19.86
CA LEU A 143 -7.95 1.22 20.54
C LEU A 143 -8.14 1.39 22.05
N LEU A 144 -9.33 1.72 22.48
CA LEU A 144 -9.67 1.97 23.88
C LEU A 144 -11.00 1.27 24.16
N ARG A 145 -10.93 0.13 24.82
CA ARG A 145 -12.05 -0.63 25.40
C ARG A 145 -13.36 0.20 25.43
N ASP A 146 -14.13 0.15 24.33
CA ASP A 146 -15.50 0.66 24.16
C ASP A 146 -15.72 2.13 23.75
N SER A 147 -14.71 2.99 23.51
CA SER A 147 -15.00 4.40 23.28
C SER A 147 -14.60 4.99 21.91
N VAL A 148 -13.61 4.44 21.20
CA VAL A 148 -13.19 4.98 19.90
C VAL A 148 -12.86 3.88 18.91
N LEU A 149 -13.69 3.77 17.88
CA LEU A 149 -13.43 2.89 16.74
C LEU A 149 -12.48 3.60 15.76
N ILE A 150 -11.27 3.10 15.62
CA ILE A 150 -10.31 3.59 14.64
C ILE A 150 -10.30 2.60 13.46
N PRO A 151 -10.34 3.06 12.19
CA PRO A 151 -10.23 2.18 11.05
C PRO A 151 -8.87 1.45 11.02
N PHE A 152 -8.87 0.19 10.61
CA PHE A 152 -7.65 -0.59 10.39
C PHE A 152 -6.66 0.17 9.49
N SER A 153 -7.16 0.80 8.44
CA SER A 153 -6.39 1.61 7.49
C SER A 153 -5.56 2.70 8.14
N PHE A 154 -6.05 3.34 9.20
CA PHE A 154 -5.32 4.39 9.91
C PHE A 154 -4.11 3.81 10.67
N VAL A 155 -4.31 2.74 11.45
CA VAL A 155 -3.23 2.08 12.19
C VAL A 155 -2.22 1.45 11.23
N PHE A 156 -2.69 0.84 10.16
CA PHE A 156 -1.84 0.33 9.09
C PHE A 156 -0.95 1.44 8.49
N THR A 157 -1.50 2.63 8.23
CA THR A 157 -0.73 3.75 7.67
C THR A 157 0.37 4.22 8.63
N ILE A 158 0.08 4.30 9.94
CA ILE A 158 1.10 4.62 10.94
C ILE A 158 2.21 3.57 10.96
N ASN A 159 1.85 2.28 11.01
CA ASN A 159 2.82 1.18 11.00
C ASN A 159 3.64 1.15 9.71
N LEU A 160 2.99 1.41 8.57
CA LEU A 160 3.68 1.52 7.28
C LEU A 160 4.70 2.67 7.29
N GLY A 161 4.35 3.82 7.87
CA GLY A 161 5.26 4.94 8.06
C GLY A 161 6.49 4.56 8.90
N LEU A 162 6.30 3.92 10.05
CA LEU A 162 7.38 3.46 10.91
C LEU A 162 8.29 2.44 10.23
N VAL A 163 7.70 1.44 9.57
CA VAL A 163 8.46 0.42 8.83
C VAL A 163 9.20 1.04 7.64
N SER A 164 8.61 2.02 6.95
CA SER A 164 9.25 2.75 5.85
C SER A 164 10.48 3.53 6.31
N VAL A 165 10.43 4.16 7.49
CA VAL A 165 11.59 4.82 8.09
C VAL A 165 12.70 3.80 8.37
N ALA A 166 12.37 2.63 8.94
CA ALA A 166 13.34 1.56 9.15
C ALA A 166 13.95 1.06 7.82
N ALA A 167 13.14 0.94 6.76
CA ALA A 167 13.57 0.58 5.43
C ALA A 167 14.56 1.60 4.82
N MET A 168 14.30 2.89 5.03
CA MET A 168 15.23 3.96 4.60
C MET A 168 16.57 3.85 5.31
N PHE A 169 16.59 3.64 6.63
CA PHE A 169 17.83 3.43 7.37
C PHE A 169 18.61 2.20 6.88
N TRP A 170 17.89 1.10 6.61
CA TRP A 170 18.51 -0.08 6.00
C TRP A 170 19.10 0.20 4.63
N GLY A 171 18.40 0.96 3.79
CA GLY A 171 18.91 1.41 2.49
C GLY A 171 20.18 2.25 2.62
N PHE A 172 20.19 3.22 3.55
CA PHE A 172 21.38 4.03 3.82
C PHE A 172 22.57 3.20 4.29
N TYR A 173 22.34 2.28 5.21
CA TYR A 173 23.37 1.37 5.70
C TYR A 173 23.94 0.49 4.57
N SER A 174 23.07 -0.07 3.73
CA SER A 174 23.47 -0.91 2.60
C SER A 174 24.29 -0.14 1.57
N LEU A 175 23.89 1.10 1.28
CA LEU A 175 24.62 1.97 0.38
C LEU A 175 25.96 2.42 0.98
N TYR A 176 25.99 2.74 2.27
CA TYR A 176 27.22 3.05 3.00
C TYR A 176 28.23 1.89 2.97
N LYS A 177 27.76 0.66 3.22
CA LYS A 177 28.60 -0.53 3.16
C LYS A 177 29.24 -0.75 1.79
N LEU A 178 28.54 -0.35 0.71
CA LEU A 178 29.01 -0.51 -0.65
C LEU A 178 29.93 0.62 -1.10
N SER A 179 29.63 1.87 -0.76
CA SER A 179 30.27 3.07 -1.31
C SER A 179 31.08 3.87 -0.31
N GLY A 180 30.97 3.60 0.99
CA GLY A 180 31.58 4.40 2.06
C GLY A 180 30.90 5.77 2.26
N THR A 181 29.85 6.11 1.50
CA THR A 181 29.16 7.40 1.59
C THR A 181 27.80 7.24 2.25
N ILE A 182 27.44 8.17 3.15
CA ILE A 182 26.13 8.20 3.79
C ILE A 182 25.19 9.05 2.92
N GLY A 183 24.06 8.50 2.49
CA GLY A 183 23.08 9.23 1.71
C GLY A 183 22.11 8.32 0.95
N MET A 184 21.21 8.92 0.18
CA MET A 184 20.27 8.18 -0.68
C MET A 184 20.90 7.70 -1.99
N ARG A 185 22.05 8.26 -2.36
CA ARG A 185 22.77 7.94 -3.60
C ARG A 185 24.28 8.06 -3.39
N ALA A 186 25.03 7.28 -4.14
CA ALA A 186 26.48 7.35 -4.17
C ALA A 186 26.98 7.34 -5.62
N SER A 187 28.22 7.85 -5.85
CA SER A 187 28.85 7.76 -7.16
C SER A 187 29.16 6.31 -7.51
N ALA A 188 28.86 5.91 -8.75
CA ALA A 188 29.11 4.57 -9.26
C ALA A 188 30.54 4.39 -9.86
N GLU A 189 31.31 5.47 -10.00
CA GLU A 189 32.59 5.47 -10.74
C GLU A 189 33.63 4.50 -10.20
N ASN A 190 33.62 4.28 -8.88
CA ASN A 190 34.63 3.44 -8.22
C ASN A 190 34.08 2.09 -7.74
N ILE A 191 32.86 1.74 -8.09
CA ILE A 191 32.24 0.53 -7.57
C ILE A 191 32.27 -0.56 -8.66
N LYS A 192 33.07 -1.59 -8.38
CA LYS A 192 33.10 -2.83 -9.16
C LYS A 192 31.99 -3.75 -8.62
N ASP A 193 31.32 -4.47 -9.51
CA ASP A 193 30.32 -5.50 -9.17
C ASP A 193 29.03 -5.01 -8.48
N ILE A 194 28.39 -4.02 -9.10
CA ILE A 194 27.07 -3.55 -8.66
C ILE A 194 26.02 -4.63 -9.02
N ASN A 195 25.35 -5.19 -8.02
CA ASN A 195 24.22 -6.08 -8.26
C ASN A 195 22.99 -5.24 -8.71
N PRO A 196 22.55 -5.37 -9.98
CA PRO A 196 21.50 -4.53 -10.55
C PRO A 196 20.10 -4.78 -9.94
N VAL A 197 19.91 -5.90 -9.25
CA VAL A 197 18.65 -6.20 -8.53
C VAL A 197 18.58 -5.40 -7.23
N ILE A 198 19.69 -5.25 -6.52
CA ILE A 198 19.76 -4.58 -5.23
C ILE A 198 19.96 -3.07 -5.38
N PHE A 199 20.72 -2.67 -6.38
CA PHE A 199 21.07 -1.27 -6.60
C PHE A 199 20.66 -0.82 -8.00
N HIS A 200 19.94 0.28 -8.06
CA HIS A 200 19.56 0.92 -9.32
C HIS A 200 20.64 1.94 -9.70
N THR A 201 21.18 1.83 -10.92
CA THR A 201 22.11 2.79 -11.49
C THR A 201 21.36 3.80 -12.36
N PHE A 202 21.70 5.07 -12.22
CA PHE A 202 21.13 6.16 -13.02
C PHE A 202 22.17 7.22 -13.33
N GLU A 203 21.98 7.94 -14.43
CA GLU A 203 22.83 9.04 -14.84
C GLU A 203 22.19 10.37 -14.47
N TYR A 204 22.99 11.26 -13.86
CA TYR A 204 22.58 12.61 -13.56
C TYR A 204 23.74 13.56 -13.80
N ARG A 205 23.60 14.55 -14.69
CA ARG A 205 24.64 15.52 -15.07
C ARG A 205 25.97 14.86 -15.43
N GLU A 206 25.94 13.91 -16.37
CA GLU A 206 27.08 13.15 -16.87
C GLU A 206 27.78 12.21 -15.88
N ASN A 207 27.34 12.18 -14.63
CA ASN A 207 27.86 11.26 -13.62
C ASN A 207 26.92 10.09 -13.40
N LYS A 208 27.51 8.90 -13.18
CA LYS A 208 26.76 7.69 -12.82
C LYS A 208 26.61 7.61 -11.30
N TYR A 209 25.38 7.41 -10.88
CA TYR A 209 24.99 7.23 -9.49
C TYR A 209 24.32 5.89 -9.26
N ILE A 210 24.41 5.43 -8.03
CA ILE A 210 23.67 4.26 -7.54
C ILE A 210 22.76 4.67 -6.40
N ARG A 211 21.61 4.01 -6.30
CA ARG A 211 20.72 4.06 -5.15
C ARG A 211 20.32 2.66 -4.75
N TYR A 212 20.04 2.45 -3.46
CA TYR A 212 19.48 1.19 -2.98
C TYR A 212 18.03 1.04 -3.44
N ASN A 213 17.70 -0.14 -3.95
CA ASN A 213 16.37 -0.47 -4.42
C ASN A 213 15.61 -1.16 -3.29
N ILE A 214 14.74 -0.42 -2.58
CA ILE A 214 14.02 -0.93 -1.41
C ILE A 214 12.95 -1.93 -1.85
N PRO A 215 12.89 -3.16 -1.27
CA PRO A 215 11.82 -4.12 -1.55
C PRO A 215 10.56 -3.72 -0.77
N PHE A 216 9.78 -2.79 -1.32
CA PHE A 216 8.74 -2.11 -0.56
C PHE A 216 7.53 -2.97 -0.22
N ILE A 217 7.20 -3.96 -1.05
CA ILE A 217 6.08 -4.90 -0.78
C ILE A 217 6.33 -5.73 0.49
N GLU A 218 7.60 -6.09 0.77
CA GLU A 218 7.95 -6.76 2.02
C GLU A 218 7.60 -5.90 3.23
N PHE A 219 7.87 -4.59 3.17
CA PHE A 219 7.56 -3.67 4.26
C PHE A 219 6.05 -3.44 4.41
N ILE A 220 5.29 -3.46 3.31
CA ILE A 220 3.83 -3.45 3.35
C ILE A 220 3.31 -4.71 4.06
N LEU A 221 3.86 -5.88 3.75
CA LEU A 221 3.53 -7.13 4.43
C LEU A 221 3.79 -7.05 5.93
N PHE A 222 4.98 -6.59 6.34
CA PHE A 222 5.30 -6.42 7.76
C PHE A 222 4.35 -5.44 8.46
N ALA A 223 4.08 -4.28 7.87
CA ALA A 223 3.13 -3.32 8.41
C ALA A 223 1.74 -3.93 8.58
N THR A 224 1.29 -4.73 7.60
CA THR A 224 0.00 -5.43 7.65
C THR A 224 -0.03 -6.45 8.80
N ILE A 225 1.02 -7.26 8.97
CA ILE A 225 1.13 -8.24 10.05
C ILE A 225 1.10 -7.53 11.41
N ILE A 226 1.91 -6.50 11.61
CA ILE A 226 1.98 -5.75 12.88
C ILE A 226 0.61 -5.16 13.21
N THR A 227 -0.05 -4.55 12.22
CA THR A 227 -1.38 -3.99 12.41
C THR A 227 -2.39 -5.07 12.78
N PHE A 228 -2.38 -6.20 12.10
CA PHE A 228 -3.31 -7.30 12.36
C PHE A 228 -3.10 -7.91 13.75
N ILE A 229 -1.86 -8.07 14.19
CA ILE A 229 -1.52 -8.52 15.54
C ILE A 229 -2.03 -7.50 16.57
N GLY A 230 -1.79 -6.20 16.35
CA GLY A 230 -2.29 -5.14 17.22
C GLY A 230 -3.81 -5.15 17.35
N VAL A 231 -4.54 -5.30 16.24
CA VAL A 231 -6.00 -5.43 16.23
C VAL A 231 -6.47 -6.63 17.04
N LYS A 232 -5.89 -7.81 16.80
CA LYS A 232 -6.38 -9.05 17.40
C LYS A 232 -6.05 -9.18 18.88
N PHE A 233 -4.90 -8.67 19.31
CA PHE A 233 -4.43 -8.80 20.69
C PHE A 233 -4.69 -7.55 21.52
N GLN A 234 -5.30 -6.50 20.96
CA GLN A 234 -5.55 -5.21 21.64
C GLN A 234 -4.31 -4.70 22.37
N VAL A 235 -3.15 -4.88 21.74
CA VAL A 235 -1.88 -4.39 22.31
C VAL A 235 -1.89 -2.87 22.19
N PRO A 236 -1.90 -2.11 23.31
CA PRO A 236 -1.75 -0.66 23.23
C PRO A 236 -0.36 -0.35 22.69
N PHE A 237 -0.30 0.47 21.65
CA PHE A 237 0.95 1.05 21.13
C PHE A 237 1.33 2.27 21.93
#